data_9ce58f55f52a3a91dc8db1873eafe622
#
_entry.id   9ce58f55f52a3a91dc8db1873eafe622
#
_cell.length_a   1.000
_cell.length_b   1.000
_cell.length_c   1.000
_cell.angle_alpha   90.00
_cell.angle_beta   90.00
_cell.angle_gamma   90.00
#
_symmetry.space_group_name_H-M   'P 1'
#
loop_
_entity.id
_entity.type
_entity.pdbx_description
1 polymer ?
#
loop_
_entity_poly.entity_id
_entity_poly.type
_entity_poly.pdbx_seq_one_letter_code
_entity_poly.pdbx_strand_id
1 'polypeptide(L)'
;MKRILYILCSILLLTGGLSAQAQTKGADHHKDMREKVRAEKRAYLMRELSLTAGEVDALMPVLNELDDKRFALWRSVETLGRRVRQGDKTLTEAELNTHLEQMLDFHVREAELERTYYLRCRSSLPADKLVRLPMVCKDFARRFFERRKR
;
A
#
# COMPACT_ATOMS: atom_id res chain seq x y z
N MET A 1 -34.32 43.41 -3.22
CA MET A 1 -34.11 42.01 -2.76
C MET A 1 -33.50 41.08 -3.81
N LYS A 2 -33.75 41.27 -5.13
CA LYS A 2 -33.18 40.42 -6.20
C LYS A 2 -31.67 40.62 -6.45
N ARG A 3 -31.08 41.77 -6.12
CA ARG A 3 -29.66 42.08 -6.34
C ARG A 3 -28.71 41.47 -5.27
N ILE A 4 -29.22 41.17 -4.08
CA ILE A 4 -28.48 40.58 -3.00
C ILE A 4 -28.29 39.06 -3.24
N LEU A 5 -29.24 38.42 -3.90
CA LEU A 5 -29.19 37.00 -4.23
C LEU A 5 -28.11 36.66 -5.27
N TYR A 6 -27.82 37.57 -6.21
CA TYR A 6 -26.72 37.37 -7.19
C TYR A 6 -25.33 37.54 -6.60
N ILE A 7 -25.17 38.37 -5.58
CA ILE A 7 -23.86 38.54 -4.91
C ILE A 7 -23.52 37.35 -4.04
N LEU A 8 -24.52 36.70 -3.41
CA LEU A 8 -24.31 35.46 -2.65
C LEU A 8 -23.98 34.24 -3.52
N CYS A 9 -24.55 34.14 -4.71
CA CYS A 9 -24.21 33.10 -5.68
C CYS A 9 -22.81 33.26 -6.29
N SER A 10 -22.33 34.49 -6.46
CA SER A 10 -20.98 34.74 -7.03
C SER A 10 -19.84 34.44 -6.05
N ILE A 11 -20.08 34.52 -4.75
CA ILE A 11 -19.06 34.22 -3.72
C ILE A 11 -18.91 32.70 -3.51
N LEU A 12 -19.95 31.91 -3.76
CA LEU A 12 -19.90 30.44 -3.63
C LEU A 12 -19.11 29.74 -4.76
N LEU A 13 -18.89 30.41 -5.90
CA LEU A 13 -18.14 29.86 -7.04
C LEU A 13 -16.62 30.09 -6.96
N LEU A 14 -16.14 30.95 -6.06
CA LEU A 14 -14.71 31.25 -5.91
C LEU A 14 -13.98 30.43 -4.84
N THR A 15 -14.68 29.67 -4.00
CA THR A 15 -14.06 28.84 -2.96
C THR A 15 -13.87 27.37 -3.37
N GLY A 16 -14.40 26.94 -4.52
CA GLY A 16 -14.28 25.56 -5.01
C GLY A 16 -12.96 25.21 -5.70
N GLY A 17 -12.14 26.21 -6.05
CA GLY A 17 -10.95 26.00 -6.88
C GLY A 17 -9.67 25.60 -6.14
N LEU A 18 -9.53 25.92 -4.86
CA LEU A 18 -8.28 25.64 -4.14
C LEU A 18 -8.17 24.24 -3.54
N SER A 19 -9.29 23.57 -3.28
CA SER A 19 -9.28 22.24 -2.67
C SER A 19 -8.95 21.12 -3.65
N ALA A 20 -9.26 21.29 -4.94
CA ALA A 20 -9.01 20.28 -5.97
C ALA A 20 -7.52 20.17 -6.35
N GLN A 21 -6.77 21.27 -6.33
CA GLN A 21 -5.34 21.27 -6.69
C GLN A 21 -4.44 20.67 -5.60
N ALA A 22 -4.81 20.75 -4.33
CA ALA A 22 -4.07 20.11 -3.25
C ALA A 22 -4.23 18.60 -3.26
N GLN A 23 -5.40 18.08 -3.65
CA GLN A 23 -5.67 16.64 -3.77
C GLN A 23 -4.97 16.00 -4.98
N THR A 24 -4.87 16.70 -6.11
CA THR A 24 -4.17 16.18 -7.30
C THR A 24 -2.67 16.07 -7.08
N LYS A 25 -2.02 17.07 -6.47
CA LYS A 25 -0.58 17.01 -6.15
C LYS A 25 -0.22 15.87 -5.19
N GLY A 26 -1.06 15.58 -4.21
CA GLY A 26 -0.87 14.45 -3.31
C GLY A 26 -1.02 13.10 -4.02
N ALA A 27 -2.01 12.96 -4.89
CA ALA A 27 -2.26 11.75 -5.65
C ALA A 27 -1.12 11.44 -6.65
N ASP A 28 -0.60 12.46 -7.35
CA ASP A 28 0.51 12.32 -8.28
C ASP A 28 1.80 11.92 -7.55
N HIS A 29 2.11 12.55 -6.43
CA HIS A 29 3.29 12.19 -5.63
C HIS A 29 3.22 10.74 -5.11
N HIS A 30 2.04 10.27 -4.70
CA HIS A 30 1.86 8.88 -4.28
C HIS A 30 2.00 7.89 -5.43
N LYS A 31 1.57 8.26 -6.64
CA LYS A 31 1.72 7.45 -7.84
C LYS A 31 3.18 7.31 -8.22
N ASP A 32 3.91 8.43 -8.30
CA ASP A 32 5.35 8.45 -8.60
C ASP A 32 6.15 7.61 -7.60
N MET A 33 5.82 7.71 -6.31
CA MET A 33 6.47 6.92 -5.28
C MET A 33 6.22 5.41 -5.47
N ARG A 34 4.98 5.01 -5.81
CA ARG A 34 4.65 3.60 -6.09
C ARG A 34 5.42 3.07 -7.29
N GLU A 35 5.49 3.83 -8.38
CA GLU A 35 6.22 3.45 -9.59
C GLU A 35 7.72 3.28 -9.29
N LYS A 36 8.31 4.20 -8.53
CA LYS A 36 9.70 4.08 -8.07
C LYS A 36 9.95 2.83 -7.25
N VAL A 37 9.08 2.53 -6.28
CA VAL A 37 9.18 1.29 -5.47
C VAL A 37 9.09 0.05 -6.33
N ARG A 38 8.16 0.01 -7.29
CA ARG A 38 7.98 -1.10 -8.23
C ARG A 38 9.23 -1.31 -9.11
N ALA A 39 9.80 -0.23 -9.62
CA ALA A 39 11.03 -0.28 -10.42
C ALA A 39 12.22 -0.80 -9.60
N GLU A 40 12.41 -0.30 -8.37
CA GLU A 40 13.47 -0.77 -7.47
C GLU A 40 13.26 -2.26 -7.09
N LYS A 41 12.02 -2.66 -6.81
CA LYS A 41 11.67 -4.07 -6.51
C LYS A 41 11.98 -4.97 -7.71
N ARG A 42 11.60 -4.55 -8.91
CA ARG A 42 11.90 -5.28 -10.15
C ARG A 42 13.41 -5.54 -10.31
N ALA A 43 14.20 -4.49 -10.21
CA ALA A 43 15.67 -4.59 -10.33
C ALA A 43 16.28 -5.48 -9.23
N TYR A 44 15.78 -5.37 -8.00
CA TYR A 44 16.21 -6.19 -6.88
C TYR A 44 15.90 -7.67 -7.11
N LEU A 45 14.69 -8.02 -7.50
CA LEU A 45 14.27 -9.40 -7.77
C LEU A 45 15.07 -10.03 -8.93
N MET A 46 15.29 -9.27 -10.01
CA MET A 46 16.12 -9.73 -11.12
C MET A 46 17.51 -10.15 -10.66
N ARG A 47 18.14 -9.33 -9.82
CA ARG A 47 19.48 -9.61 -9.31
C ARG A 47 19.51 -10.80 -8.35
N GLU A 48 18.64 -10.79 -7.31
CA GLU A 48 18.69 -11.78 -6.22
C GLU A 48 18.24 -13.19 -6.65
N LEU A 49 17.35 -13.27 -7.64
CA LEU A 49 16.81 -14.53 -8.15
C LEU A 49 17.36 -14.89 -9.54
N SER A 50 18.28 -14.08 -10.09
CA SER A 50 18.82 -14.24 -11.44
C SER A 50 17.70 -14.44 -12.48
N LEU A 51 16.69 -13.53 -12.46
CA LEU A 51 15.55 -13.59 -13.35
C LEU A 51 15.92 -13.07 -14.73
N THR A 52 15.41 -13.75 -15.77
CA THR A 52 15.38 -13.22 -17.12
C THR A 52 14.37 -12.06 -17.24
N ALA A 53 14.48 -11.27 -18.30
CA ALA A 53 13.52 -10.21 -18.57
C ALA A 53 12.08 -10.73 -18.69
N GLY A 54 11.88 -11.87 -19.39
CA GLY A 54 10.57 -12.49 -19.55
C GLY A 54 9.99 -13.01 -18.23
N GLU A 55 10.82 -13.63 -17.37
CA GLU A 55 10.36 -14.09 -16.06
C GLU A 55 9.91 -12.93 -15.16
N VAL A 56 10.67 -11.83 -15.10
CA VAL A 56 10.30 -10.69 -14.26
C VAL A 56 9.10 -9.93 -14.82
N ASP A 57 8.95 -9.83 -16.14
CA ASP A 57 7.81 -9.19 -16.78
C ASP A 57 6.50 -9.96 -16.54
N ALA A 58 6.56 -11.29 -16.51
CA ALA A 58 5.41 -12.13 -16.13
C ALA A 58 5.11 -12.11 -14.62
N LEU A 59 6.15 -11.95 -13.77
CA LEU A 59 6.03 -11.99 -12.33
C LEU A 59 5.49 -10.67 -11.73
N MET A 60 6.00 -9.53 -12.20
CA MET A 60 5.73 -8.21 -11.58
C MET A 60 4.25 -7.84 -11.51
N PRO A 61 3.38 -8.10 -12.50
CA PRO A 61 1.95 -7.82 -12.38
C PRO A 61 1.31 -8.53 -11.19
N VAL A 62 1.66 -9.81 -10.97
CA VAL A 62 1.13 -10.63 -9.87
C VAL A 62 1.59 -10.08 -8.51
N LEU A 63 2.86 -9.71 -8.39
CA LEU A 63 3.40 -9.15 -7.14
C LEU A 63 2.88 -7.73 -6.86
N ASN A 64 2.69 -6.92 -7.89
CA ASN A 64 2.11 -5.58 -7.71
C ASN A 64 0.65 -5.66 -7.23
N GLU A 65 -0.13 -6.61 -7.75
CA GLU A 65 -1.49 -6.85 -7.26
C GLU A 65 -1.49 -7.30 -5.79
N LEU A 66 -0.57 -8.22 -5.41
CA LEU A 66 -0.38 -8.62 -4.01
C LEU A 66 -0.08 -7.41 -3.13
N ASP A 67 0.88 -6.57 -3.52
CA ASP A 67 1.26 -5.38 -2.75
C ASP A 67 0.08 -4.41 -2.58
N ASP A 68 -0.73 -4.20 -3.62
CA ASP A 68 -1.93 -3.35 -3.56
C ASP A 68 -3.00 -3.94 -2.62
N LYS A 69 -3.21 -5.27 -2.64
CA LYS A 69 -4.14 -5.96 -1.72
C LYS A 69 -3.66 -5.90 -0.27
N ARG A 70 -2.36 -6.12 -0.04
CA ARG A 70 -1.76 -6.00 1.30
C ARG A 70 -1.87 -4.57 1.85
N PHE A 71 -1.65 -3.58 1.00
CA PHE A 71 -1.80 -2.18 1.40
C PHE A 71 -3.25 -1.84 1.75
N ALA A 72 -4.22 -2.34 0.97
CA ALA A 72 -5.64 -2.14 1.28
C ALA A 72 -6.03 -2.81 2.62
N LEU A 73 -5.53 -4.04 2.84
CA LEU A 73 -5.75 -4.77 4.10
C LEU A 73 -5.12 -4.03 5.29
N TRP A 74 -3.88 -3.56 5.17
CA TRP A 74 -3.21 -2.77 6.20
C TRP A 74 -4.00 -1.49 6.53
N ARG A 75 -4.50 -0.78 5.51
CA ARG A 75 -5.28 0.45 5.74
C ARG A 75 -6.54 0.21 6.55
N SER A 76 -7.16 -0.97 6.48
CA SER A 76 -8.38 -1.28 7.22
C SER A 76 -8.16 -1.31 8.74
N VAL A 77 -6.95 -1.60 9.19
CA VAL A 77 -6.60 -1.68 10.64
C VAL A 77 -5.78 -0.49 11.13
N GLU A 78 -5.27 0.36 10.22
CA GLU A 78 -4.29 1.42 10.55
C GLU A 78 -4.88 2.54 11.40
N THR A 79 -6.15 2.92 11.19
CA THR A 79 -6.74 4.08 11.89
C THR A 79 -6.76 3.86 13.41
N LEU A 80 -7.28 2.75 13.86
CA LEU A 80 -7.32 2.41 15.28
C LEU A 80 -5.91 2.06 15.80
N GLY A 81 -5.12 1.33 15.01
CA GLY A 81 -3.74 1.01 15.32
C GLY A 81 -2.85 2.23 15.54
N ARG A 82 -3.07 3.32 14.82
CA ARG A 82 -2.37 4.59 15.02
C ARG A 82 -2.70 5.21 16.36
N ARG A 83 -3.98 5.26 16.73
CA ARG A 83 -4.42 5.77 18.05
C ARG A 83 -3.79 4.97 19.19
N VAL A 84 -3.77 3.63 19.07
CA VAL A 84 -3.11 2.74 20.04
C VAL A 84 -1.62 3.05 20.17
N ARG A 85 -0.89 3.14 19.04
CA ARG A 85 0.57 3.44 19.06
C ARG A 85 0.90 4.84 19.60
N GLN A 86 0.00 5.78 19.45
CA GLN A 86 0.14 7.14 20.00
C GLN A 86 -0.21 7.23 21.48
N GLY A 87 -0.63 6.13 22.11
CA GLY A 87 -1.01 6.10 23.52
C GLY A 87 -2.27 6.91 23.83
N ASP A 88 -3.23 6.93 22.93
CA ASP A 88 -4.49 7.65 23.08
C ASP A 88 -5.27 7.10 24.29
N LYS A 89 -5.28 7.89 25.37
CA LYS A 89 -5.93 7.54 26.65
C LYS A 89 -7.46 7.58 26.58
N THR A 90 -8.03 8.05 25.48
CA THR A 90 -9.50 8.09 25.29
C THR A 90 -10.05 6.78 24.72
N LEU A 91 -9.17 5.83 24.36
CA LEU A 91 -9.57 4.52 23.87
C LEU A 91 -10.27 3.72 24.97
N THR A 92 -11.45 3.22 24.66
CA THR A 92 -12.20 2.31 25.51
C THR A 92 -11.63 0.90 25.47
N GLU A 93 -11.92 0.09 26.48
CA GLU A 93 -11.57 -1.34 26.49
C GLU A 93 -12.17 -2.07 25.29
N ALA A 94 -13.40 -1.75 24.91
CA ALA A 94 -14.04 -2.31 23.71
C ALA A 94 -13.27 -1.99 22.42
N GLU A 95 -12.78 -0.76 22.23
CA GLU A 95 -11.95 -0.38 21.07
C GLU A 95 -10.60 -1.11 21.07
N LEU A 96 -9.98 -1.30 22.24
CA LEU A 96 -8.74 -2.05 22.37
C LEU A 96 -8.92 -3.53 22.01
N ASN A 97 -9.98 -4.17 22.50
CA ASN A 97 -10.32 -5.53 22.15
C ASN A 97 -10.64 -5.68 20.64
N THR A 98 -11.42 -4.76 20.09
CA THR A 98 -11.68 -4.69 18.64
C THR A 98 -10.38 -4.58 17.84
N HIS A 99 -9.43 -3.76 18.29
CA HIS A 99 -8.14 -3.64 17.61
C HIS A 99 -7.33 -4.94 17.66
N LEU A 100 -7.31 -5.62 18.81
CA LEU A 100 -6.64 -6.92 18.94
C LEU A 100 -7.22 -7.93 17.93
N GLU A 101 -8.55 -8.08 17.88
CA GLU A 101 -9.21 -8.97 16.94
C GLU A 101 -8.91 -8.62 15.48
N GLN A 102 -8.97 -7.34 15.12
CA GLN A 102 -8.60 -6.85 13.79
C GLN A 102 -7.16 -7.17 13.42
N MET A 103 -6.22 -7.06 14.36
CA MET A 103 -4.81 -7.39 14.13
C MET A 103 -4.59 -8.88 13.93
N LEU A 104 -5.28 -9.74 14.69
CA LEU A 104 -5.21 -11.19 14.52
C LEU A 104 -5.78 -11.61 13.15
N ASP A 105 -6.94 -11.07 12.78
CA ASP A 105 -7.58 -11.31 11.48
C ASP A 105 -6.71 -10.79 10.32
N PHE A 106 -6.07 -9.63 10.49
CA PHE A 106 -5.11 -9.09 9.53
C PHE A 106 -3.99 -10.09 9.22
N HIS A 107 -3.36 -10.71 10.23
CA HIS A 107 -2.29 -11.67 10.01
C HIS A 107 -2.76 -12.92 9.26
N VAL A 108 -3.94 -13.42 9.58
CA VAL A 108 -4.53 -14.57 8.86
C VAL A 108 -4.77 -14.21 7.39
N ARG A 109 -5.44 -13.09 7.12
CA ARG A 109 -5.73 -12.65 5.75
C ARG A 109 -4.45 -12.32 4.95
N GLU A 110 -3.44 -11.74 5.61
CA GLU A 110 -2.15 -11.47 4.95
C GLU A 110 -1.48 -12.77 4.50
N ALA A 111 -1.48 -13.81 5.37
CA ALA A 111 -0.93 -15.12 5.03
C ALA A 111 -1.70 -15.81 3.89
N GLU A 112 -3.03 -15.68 3.85
CA GLU A 112 -3.87 -16.19 2.78
C GLU A 112 -3.59 -15.50 1.44
N LEU A 113 -3.44 -14.16 1.46
CA LEU A 113 -3.01 -13.39 0.29
C LEU A 113 -1.64 -13.87 -0.21
N GLU A 114 -0.64 -13.96 0.67
CA GLU A 114 0.69 -14.46 0.32
C GLU A 114 0.60 -15.84 -0.35
N ARG A 115 -0.10 -16.77 0.27
CA ARG A 115 -0.30 -18.11 -0.26
C ARG A 115 -0.90 -18.07 -1.67
N THR A 116 -2.00 -17.34 -1.84
CA THR A 116 -2.72 -17.26 -3.11
C THR A 116 -1.83 -16.71 -4.22
N TYR A 117 -1.15 -15.59 -3.98
CA TYR A 117 -0.38 -14.90 -4.99
C TYR A 117 0.95 -15.59 -5.30
N TYR A 118 1.65 -16.14 -4.30
CA TYR A 118 2.87 -16.92 -4.57
C TYR A 118 2.57 -18.23 -5.31
N LEU A 119 1.41 -18.86 -5.07
CA LEU A 119 1.00 -20.01 -5.88
C LEU A 119 0.67 -19.63 -7.35
N ARG A 120 0.14 -18.43 -7.59
CA ARG A 120 -0.05 -17.91 -8.97
C ARG A 120 1.27 -17.71 -9.69
N CYS A 121 2.36 -17.42 -8.98
CA CYS A 121 3.69 -17.26 -9.60
C CYS A 121 4.29 -18.57 -10.14
N ARG A 122 3.68 -19.74 -9.90
CA ARG A 122 4.15 -21.04 -10.42
C ARG A 122 4.19 -21.09 -11.93
N SER A 123 3.32 -20.38 -12.60
CA SER A 123 3.30 -20.32 -14.08
C SER A 123 4.40 -19.43 -14.66
N SER A 124 5.05 -18.61 -13.82
CA SER A 124 6.03 -17.60 -14.26
C SER A 124 7.46 -17.95 -13.86
N LEU A 125 7.65 -18.85 -12.89
CA LEU A 125 8.97 -19.16 -12.34
C LEU A 125 9.19 -20.65 -12.15
N PRO A 126 10.43 -21.15 -12.40
CA PRO A 126 10.85 -22.47 -11.99
C PRO A 126 10.88 -22.61 -10.46
N ALA A 127 10.76 -23.84 -9.97
CA ALA A 127 10.56 -24.13 -8.54
C ALA A 127 11.69 -23.63 -7.63
N ASP A 128 12.94 -23.70 -8.08
CA ASP A 128 14.13 -23.23 -7.36
C ASP A 128 14.14 -21.72 -7.11
N LYS A 129 13.64 -20.93 -8.07
CA LYS A 129 13.45 -19.48 -7.93
C LYS A 129 12.21 -19.16 -7.10
N LEU A 130 11.12 -19.91 -7.35
CA LEU A 130 9.85 -19.68 -6.67
C LEU A 130 9.93 -19.88 -5.15
N VAL A 131 10.62 -20.90 -4.67
CA VAL A 131 10.77 -21.17 -3.23
C VAL A 131 11.51 -20.05 -2.50
N ARG A 132 12.40 -19.34 -3.21
CA ARG A 132 13.16 -18.20 -2.66
C ARG A 132 12.40 -16.87 -2.71
N LEU A 133 11.41 -16.75 -3.60
CA LEU A 133 10.70 -15.51 -3.88
C LEU A 133 10.10 -14.83 -2.63
N PRO A 134 9.39 -15.53 -1.70
CA PRO A 134 8.81 -14.90 -0.52
C PRO A 134 9.88 -14.24 0.37
N MET A 135 11.00 -14.93 0.59
CA MET A 135 12.11 -14.42 1.40
C MET A 135 12.75 -13.19 0.76
N VAL A 136 13.01 -13.24 -0.55
CA VAL A 136 13.61 -12.12 -1.29
C VAL A 136 12.68 -10.89 -1.31
N CYS A 137 11.37 -11.08 -1.41
CA CYS A 137 10.40 -9.99 -1.29
C CYS A 137 10.41 -9.35 0.12
N LYS A 138 10.51 -10.15 1.18
CA LYS A 138 10.62 -9.66 2.57
C LYS A 138 11.94 -8.89 2.80
N ASP A 139 13.03 -9.37 2.26
CA ASP A 139 14.34 -8.70 2.34
C ASP A 139 14.33 -7.36 1.58
N PHE A 140 13.72 -7.31 0.40
CA PHE A 140 13.52 -6.04 -0.30
C PHE A 140 12.77 -5.03 0.56
N ALA A 141 11.61 -5.41 1.12
CA ALA A 141 10.80 -4.54 1.95
C ALA A 141 11.60 -4.01 3.15
N ARG A 142 12.29 -4.89 3.88
CA ARG A 142 13.15 -4.52 5.01
C ARG A 142 14.19 -3.48 4.61
N ARG A 143 15.01 -3.75 3.58
CA ARG A 143 16.07 -2.86 3.10
C ARG A 143 15.54 -1.53 2.59
N PHE A 144 14.39 -1.54 1.91
CA PHE A 144 13.76 -0.33 1.39
C PHE A 144 13.33 0.60 2.53
N PHE A 145 12.69 0.07 3.58
CA PHE A 145 12.25 0.88 4.72
C PHE A 145 13.39 1.33 5.63
N GLU A 146 14.44 0.52 5.81
CA GLU A 146 15.63 0.90 6.58
C GLU A 146 16.37 2.09 5.94
N ARG A 147 16.51 2.11 4.61
CA ARG A 147 17.14 3.23 3.90
C ARG A 147 16.37 4.55 4.04
N ARG A 148 15.08 4.51 4.24
CA ARG A 148 14.24 5.71 4.39
C ARG A 148 14.18 6.27 5.82
N LYS A 149 14.69 5.55 6.79
CA LYS A 149 14.78 6.03 8.18
C LYS A 149 16.07 6.80 8.47
N ARG A 150 17.04 6.73 7.54
CA ARG A 150 18.30 7.49 7.59
C ARG A 150 18.16 8.81 6.84
#